data_9dd95e6e9e3d98f94e8b1b817e5f4406
#
_entry.id   9dd95e6e9e3d98f94e8b1b817e5f4406
#
_cell.length_a   1.000
_cell.length_b   1.000
_cell.length_c   1.000
_cell.angle_alpha   90.00
_cell.angle_beta   90.00
_cell.angle_gamma   90.00
#
_symmetry.space_group_name_H-M   'P 1'
#
loop_
_entity.id
_entity.type
_entity.pdbx_description
1 polymer ?
#
loop_
_entity_poly.entity_id
_entity_poly.type
_entity_poly.pdbx_seq_one_letter_code
_entity_poly.pdbx_strand_id
1 'polypeptide(L)'
;MATRDAGPAICNGCNAQIQGRIVTALNKKWHPEHFTCKSCRKPIDGAKFHQHDGFVHCVPCYAQYYSPRCHGCGDPITDRVIQALGVSWHANHFVCGGCRKELGGGGFMEQAGRPYCSVCYAEKFAARCAGCGRPIVDKAIIALDAKWHRECFTCKQLATSLKH
;
A
#
# COMPACT_ATOMS: atom_id res chain seq x y z
N MET A 1 -43.58 -22.68 22.57
CA MET A 1 -42.46 -22.32 21.66
C MET A 1 -41.25 -23.12 22.10
N ALA A 2 -40.90 -24.14 21.31
CA ALA A 2 -39.83 -25.08 21.67
C ALA A 2 -38.47 -24.37 21.54
N THR A 3 -37.77 -24.16 22.65
CA THR A 3 -36.36 -23.86 22.68
C THR A 3 -35.61 -25.05 22.04
N ARG A 4 -35.01 -24.85 20.89
CA ARG A 4 -34.11 -25.84 20.31
C ARG A 4 -32.94 -25.96 21.29
N ASP A 5 -32.90 -27.04 22.05
CA ASP A 5 -31.72 -27.46 22.80
C ASP A 5 -30.59 -27.63 21.83
N ALA A 6 -29.71 -26.62 21.75
CA ALA A 6 -28.43 -26.78 21.08
C ALA A 6 -27.64 -27.79 21.93
N GLY A 7 -27.51 -29.01 21.44
CA GLY A 7 -26.75 -30.06 22.11
C GLY A 7 -25.39 -29.59 22.63
N PRO A 8 -24.74 -30.35 23.50
CA PRO A 8 -23.52 -29.95 24.17
C PRO A 8 -22.45 -29.51 23.16
N ALA A 9 -21.85 -28.33 23.39
CA ALA A 9 -20.80 -27.83 22.53
C ALA A 9 -19.54 -28.70 22.70
N ILE A 10 -19.14 -29.37 21.64
CA ILE A 10 -17.95 -30.24 21.64
C ILE A 10 -16.76 -29.49 21.07
N CYS A 11 -15.64 -29.53 21.77
CA CYS A 11 -14.39 -28.92 21.34
C CYS A 11 -13.76 -29.74 20.20
N ASN A 12 -13.45 -29.10 19.10
CA ASN A 12 -12.81 -29.76 17.97
C ASN A 12 -11.32 -30.12 18.22
N GLY A 13 -10.70 -29.55 19.25
CA GLY A 13 -9.31 -29.84 19.62
C GLY A 13 -9.12 -31.07 20.49
N CYS A 14 -10.05 -31.34 21.43
CA CYS A 14 -9.94 -32.46 22.37
C CYS A 14 -11.15 -33.40 22.37
N ASN A 15 -12.18 -33.11 21.56
CA ASN A 15 -13.44 -33.84 21.46
C ASN A 15 -14.25 -33.92 22.79
N ALA A 16 -13.90 -33.13 23.81
CA ALA A 16 -14.64 -33.05 25.06
C ALA A 16 -15.70 -31.95 25.01
N GLN A 17 -16.70 -32.06 25.89
CA GLN A 17 -17.74 -31.06 26.07
C GLN A 17 -17.14 -29.75 26.60
N ILE A 18 -17.48 -28.62 25.99
CA ILE A 18 -17.05 -27.29 26.45
C ILE A 18 -17.98 -26.79 27.52
N GLN A 19 -17.46 -26.59 28.73
CA GLN A 19 -18.16 -25.94 29.83
C GLN A 19 -17.64 -24.52 30.01
N GLY A 20 -18.52 -23.53 29.95
CA GLY A 20 -18.16 -22.13 30.10
C GLY A 20 -17.95 -21.40 28.75
N ARG A 21 -16.85 -20.66 28.64
CA ARG A 21 -16.58 -19.82 27.44
C ARG A 21 -16.25 -20.66 26.21
N ILE A 22 -16.97 -20.41 25.13
CA ILE A 22 -16.78 -21.11 23.86
C ILE A 22 -16.14 -20.17 22.85
N VAL A 23 -15.08 -20.59 22.21
CA VAL A 23 -14.55 -19.93 21.02
C VAL A 23 -15.17 -20.59 19.78
N THR A 24 -15.90 -19.82 18.99
CA THR A 24 -16.46 -20.27 17.72
C THR A 24 -15.62 -19.71 16.58
N ALA A 25 -14.94 -20.57 15.87
CA ALA A 25 -14.08 -20.21 14.75
C ALA A 25 -14.02 -21.35 13.73
N LEU A 26 -13.91 -21.02 12.44
CA LEU A 26 -13.85 -21.99 11.34
C LEU A 26 -15.05 -22.93 11.31
N ASN A 27 -16.25 -22.45 11.64
CA ASN A 27 -17.48 -23.24 11.79
C ASN A 27 -17.39 -24.36 12.82
N LYS A 28 -16.48 -24.28 13.78
CA LYS A 28 -16.22 -25.26 14.83
C LYS A 28 -16.18 -24.56 16.18
N LYS A 29 -16.34 -25.35 17.25
CA LYS A 29 -16.29 -24.88 18.64
C LYS A 29 -15.02 -25.38 19.30
N TRP A 30 -14.44 -24.54 20.15
CA TRP A 30 -13.16 -24.78 20.80
C TRP A 30 -13.18 -24.31 22.24
N HIS A 31 -12.45 -25.01 23.11
CA HIS A 31 -12.06 -24.40 24.37
C HIS A 31 -11.12 -23.20 24.11
N PRO A 32 -11.16 -22.14 24.90
CA PRO A 32 -10.24 -20.99 24.73
C PRO A 32 -8.77 -21.38 24.67
N GLU A 33 -8.34 -22.35 25.47
CA GLU A 33 -6.98 -22.88 25.52
C GLU A 33 -6.60 -23.77 24.32
N HIS A 34 -7.58 -24.32 23.59
CA HIS A 34 -7.33 -25.18 22.44
C HIS A 34 -7.34 -24.44 21.10
N PHE A 35 -7.88 -23.23 21.07
CA PHE A 35 -7.80 -22.40 19.88
C PHE A 35 -6.54 -21.51 19.92
N THR A 36 -5.41 -22.08 19.54
CA THR A 36 -4.08 -21.45 19.70
C THR A 36 -3.42 -21.13 18.37
N CYS A 37 -2.56 -20.12 18.39
CA CYS A 37 -1.72 -19.75 17.26
C CYS A 37 -0.68 -20.84 16.98
N LYS A 38 -0.55 -21.25 15.72
CA LYS A 38 0.44 -22.26 15.31
C LYS A 38 1.88 -21.84 15.60
N SER A 39 2.18 -20.53 15.46
CA SER A 39 3.55 -20.02 15.60
C SER A 39 3.97 -19.77 17.04
N CYS A 40 3.14 -19.07 17.85
CA CYS A 40 3.49 -18.71 19.22
C CYS A 40 2.78 -19.54 20.32
N ARG A 41 1.84 -20.42 19.90
CA ARG A 41 1.03 -21.28 20.77
C ARG A 41 0.16 -20.55 21.82
N LYS A 42 0.06 -19.23 21.73
CA LYS A 42 -0.83 -18.45 22.60
C LYS A 42 -2.28 -18.64 22.19
N PRO A 43 -3.22 -18.68 23.17
CA PRO A 43 -4.65 -18.73 22.89
C PRO A 43 -5.09 -17.52 22.07
N ILE A 44 -6.04 -17.73 21.16
CA ILE A 44 -6.63 -16.69 20.33
C ILE A 44 -8.10 -16.56 20.74
N ASP A 45 -8.52 -15.35 21.12
CA ASP A 45 -9.90 -15.08 21.60
C ASP A 45 -10.99 -15.24 20.53
N GLY A 46 -10.62 -15.62 19.31
CA GLY A 46 -11.56 -15.81 18.20
C GLY A 46 -12.02 -14.52 17.49
N ALA A 47 -11.70 -13.34 18.06
CA ALA A 47 -12.15 -12.06 17.50
C ALA A 47 -11.38 -11.67 16.22
N LYS A 48 -10.06 -11.86 16.21
CA LYS A 48 -9.20 -11.57 15.05
C LYS A 48 -8.10 -12.62 14.92
N PHE A 49 -8.12 -13.34 13.83
CA PHE A 49 -7.09 -14.32 13.49
C PHE A 49 -6.97 -14.41 11.97
N HIS A 50 -5.86 -14.97 11.51
CA HIS A 50 -5.65 -15.29 10.11
C HIS A 50 -5.49 -16.80 9.94
N GLN A 51 -5.97 -17.33 8.82
CA GLN A 51 -5.76 -18.71 8.44
C GLN A 51 -4.80 -18.76 7.24
N HIS A 52 -3.78 -19.60 7.34
CA HIS A 52 -2.84 -19.84 6.27
C HIS A 52 -2.44 -21.32 6.26
N ASP A 53 -2.51 -21.96 5.10
CA ASP A 53 -2.23 -23.40 4.91
C ASP A 53 -2.95 -24.33 5.90
N GLY A 54 -4.21 -24.02 6.22
CA GLY A 54 -5.01 -24.81 7.16
C GLY A 54 -4.73 -24.58 8.63
N PHE A 55 -3.75 -23.72 8.98
CA PHE A 55 -3.39 -23.37 10.35
C PHE A 55 -3.87 -21.98 10.74
N VAL A 56 -4.07 -21.80 12.03
CA VAL A 56 -4.52 -20.53 12.62
C VAL A 56 -3.33 -19.77 13.19
N HIS A 57 -3.26 -18.49 12.86
CA HIS A 57 -2.22 -17.58 13.34
C HIS A 57 -2.85 -16.35 14.01
N CYS A 58 -2.30 -15.91 15.13
CA CYS A 58 -2.67 -14.63 15.70
C CYS A 58 -2.18 -13.48 14.79
N VAL A 59 -2.83 -12.32 14.86
CA VAL A 59 -2.50 -11.16 14.01
C VAL A 59 -1.01 -10.81 14.02
N PRO A 60 -0.31 -10.72 15.18
CA PRO A 60 1.12 -10.41 15.22
C PRO A 60 2.00 -11.45 14.49
N CYS A 61 1.72 -12.75 14.70
CA CYS A 61 2.51 -13.80 14.04
C CYS A 61 2.25 -13.84 12.54
N TYR A 62 1.00 -13.69 12.12
CA TYR A 62 0.67 -13.63 10.70
C TYR A 62 1.36 -12.43 10.03
N ALA A 63 1.30 -11.26 10.65
CA ALA A 63 1.97 -10.07 10.17
C ALA A 63 3.48 -10.29 10.03
N GLN A 64 4.11 -10.87 11.03
CA GLN A 64 5.56 -11.08 11.04
C GLN A 64 6.04 -12.03 9.94
N TYR A 65 5.28 -13.10 9.65
CA TYR A 65 5.74 -14.17 8.75
C TYR A 65 5.16 -14.11 7.35
N TYR A 66 3.96 -13.56 7.18
CA TYR A 66 3.19 -13.64 5.93
C TYR A 66 2.79 -12.29 5.34
N SER A 67 2.81 -11.19 6.12
CA SER A 67 2.49 -9.88 5.57
C SER A 67 3.64 -9.32 4.75
N PRO A 68 3.34 -8.59 3.66
CA PRO A 68 4.36 -7.92 2.88
C PRO A 68 5.12 -6.92 3.75
N ARG A 69 6.41 -6.77 3.51
CA ARG A 69 7.24 -5.82 4.25
C ARG A 69 7.32 -4.49 3.53
N CYS A 70 7.25 -3.43 4.29
CA CYS A 70 7.40 -2.08 3.76
C CYS A 70 8.87 -1.83 3.37
N HIS A 71 9.10 -1.41 2.14
CA HIS A 71 10.44 -1.06 1.67
C HIS A 71 11.06 0.13 2.41
N GLY A 72 10.22 1.02 2.96
CA GLY A 72 10.70 2.21 3.67
C GLY A 72 11.19 1.97 5.10
N CYS A 73 10.53 1.08 5.86
CA CYS A 73 10.88 0.80 7.27
C CYS A 73 11.25 -0.65 7.56
N GLY A 74 11.00 -1.59 6.64
CA GLY A 74 11.24 -3.01 6.86
C GLY A 74 10.15 -3.74 7.67
N ASP A 75 9.20 -3.02 8.24
CA ASP A 75 8.14 -3.60 9.07
C ASP A 75 7.03 -4.26 8.22
N PRO A 76 6.33 -5.26 8.78
CA PRO A 76 5.20 -5.89 8.10
C PRO A 76 4.04 -4.90 7.95
N ILE A 77 3.40 -4.93 6.79
CA ILE A 77 2.25 -4.07 6.48
C ILE A 77 0.98 -4.83 6.83
N THR A 78 0.28 -4.36 7.86
CA THR A 78 -0.98 -4.97 8.36
C THR A 78 -2.23 -4.24 7.87
N ASP A 79 -2.06 -3.02 7.42
CA ASP A 79 -3.13 -2.15 6.94
C ASP A 79 -3.13 -2.07 5.40
N ARG A 80 -3.42 -0.89 4.88
CA ARG A 80 -3.43 -0.65 3.43
C ARG A 80 -2.03 -0.75 2.84
N VAL A 81 -1.83 -1.74 1.98
CA VAL A 81 -0.59 -1.92 1.21
C VAL A 81 -0.61 -1.04 -0.03
N ILE A 82 0.43 -0.26 -0.23
CA ILE A 82 0.70 0.43 -1.50
C ILE A 82 1.72 -0.41 -2.27
N GLN A 83 1.32 -0.87 -3.45
CA GLN A 83 2.21 -1.58 -4.38
C GLN A 83 2.74 -0.58 -5.40
N ALA A 84 4.02 -0.28 -5.35
CA ALA A 84 4.65 0.65 -6.28
C ALA A 84 6.15 0.36 -6.42
N LEU A 85 6.71 0.63 -7.59
CA LEU A 85 8.13 0.40 -7.89
C LEU A 85 8.57 -1.06 -7.66
N GLY A 86 7.65 -2.03 -7.89
CA GLY A 86 7.92 -3.46 -7.68
C GLY A 86 8.00 -3.90 -6.21
N VAL A 87 7.74 -3.03 -5.26
CA VAL A 87 7.80 -3.30 -3.82
C VAL A 87 6.57 -2.79 -3.08
N SER A 88 6.43 -3.20 -1.81
CA SER A 88 5.30 -2.83 -0.96
C SER A 88 5.67 -1.72 0.00
N TRP A 89 4.72 -0.83 0.30
CA TRP A 89 4.90 0.33 1.17
C TRP A 89 3.70 0.50 2.10
N HIS A 90 3.94 0.99 3.32
CA HIS A 90 2.87 1.61 4.09
C HIS A 90 2.39 2.88 3.38
N ALA A 91 1.11 3.23 3.53
CA ALA A 91 0.55 4.42 2.90
C ALA A 91 1.30 5.71 3.26
N ASN A 92 1.72 5.85 4.51
CA ASN A 92 2.47 6.99 5.03
C ASN A 92 3.97 6.98 4.67
N HIS A 93 4.51 5.85 4.21
CA HIS A 93 5.91 5.75 3.77
C HIS A 93 6.09 5.92 2.26
N PHE A 94 5.01 5.79 1.49
CA PHE A 94 5.03 6.06 0.07
C PHE A 94 4.86 7.56 -0.20
N VAL A 95 5.95 8.30 -0.10
CA VAL A 95 5.97 9.77 -0.16
C VAL A 95 6.79 10.30 -1.33
N CYS A 96 6.44 11.48 -1.79
CA CYS A 96 7.18 12.19 -2.83
C CYS A 96 8.62 12.48 -2.39
N GLY A 97 9.60 12.11 -3.20
CA GLY A 97 11.02 12.40 -2.96
C GLY A 97 11.38 13.91 -2.98
N GLY A 98 10.46 14.77 -3.43
CA GLY A 98 10.64 16.23 -3.45
C GLY A 98 10.01 16.95 -2.27
N CYS A 99 8.70 16.81 -2.09
CA CYS A 99 7.93 17.56 -1.09
C CYS A 99 7.48 16.73 0.12
N ARG A 100 7.80 15.43 0.17
CA ARG A 100 7.44 14.51 1.25
C ARG A 100 5.93 14.28 1.44
N LYS A 101 5.09 14.74 0.53
CA LYS A 101 3.64 14.45 0.57
C LYS A 101 3.38 12.98 0.22
N GLU A 102 2.39 12.39 0.86
CA GLU A 102 1.94 11.02 0.58
C GLU A 102 1.41 10.89 -0.85
N LEU A 103 1.77 9.80 -1.53
CA LEU A 103 1.41 9.53 -2.93
C LEU A 103 0.34 8.43 -3.06
N GLY A 104 -0.15 7.91 -1.96
CA GLY A 104 -1.00 6.72 -1.89
C GLY A 104 -2.38 6.79 -2.55
N GLY A 105 -2.78 7.89 -3.14
CA GLY A 105 -4.10 8.05 -3.77
C GLY A 105 -4.10 8.68 -5.15
N GLY A 106 -2.95 9.02 -5.69
CA GLY A 106 -2.82 9.69 -6.99
C GLY A 106 -1.74 9.12 -7.87
N GLY A 107 -1.68 9.59 -9.11
CA GLY A 107 -0.58 9.28 -10.02
C GLY A 107 0.75 9.81 -9.49
N PHE A 108 1.80 9.02 -9.63
CA PHE A 108 3.16 9.42 -9.33
C PHE A 108 4.04 9.21 -10.55
N MET A 109 5.17 9.89 -10.58
CA MET A 109 6.21 9.73 -11.59
C MET A 109 7.43 9.11 -10.93
N GLU A 110 8.06 8.17 -11.60
CA GLU A 110 9.29 7.54 -11.12
C GLU A 110 10.51 8.20 -11.77
N GLN A 111 11.51 8.48 -10.95
CA GLN A 111 12.82 8.91 -11.44
C GLN A 111 13.93 8.33 -10.57
N ALA A 112 14.83 7.57 -11.16
CA ALA A 112 15.95 6.92 -10.48
C ALA A 112 15.52 6.09 -9.25
N GLY A 113 14.46 5.28 -9.38
CA GLY A 113 13.93 4.44 -8.30
C GLY A 113 13.20 5.18 -7.18
N ARG A 114 12.91 6.48 -7.36
CA ARG A 114 12.20 7.30 -6.37
C ARG A 114 10.88 7.83 -6.93
N PRO A 115 9.81 7.81 -6.13
CA PRO A 115 8.53 8.35 -6.56
C PRO A 115 8.48 9.87 -6.33
N TYR A 116 7.87 10.57 -7.27
CA TYR A 116 7.63 12.02 -7.21
C TYR A 116 6.18 12.33 -7.57
N CYS A 117 5.60 13.34 -6.94
CA CYS A 117 4.34 13.89 -7.42
C CYS A 117 4.56 14.64 -8.74
N SER A 118 3.51 14.84 -9.52
CA SER A 118 3.58 15.51 -10.83
C SER A 118 4.25 16.88 -10.76
N VAL A 119 3.95 17.65 -9.72
CA VAL A 119 4.53 19.00 -9.52
C VAL A 119 6.04 18.93 -9.30
N CYS A 120 6.50 18.14 -8.31
CA CYS A 120 7.93 18.02 -8.04
C CYS A 120 8.72 17.39 -9.17
N TYR A 121 8.10 16.44 -9.88
CA TYR A 121 8.70 15.85 -11.06
C TYR A 121 8.89 16.91 -12.16
N ALA A 122 7.84 17.68 -12.43
CA ALA A 122 7.90 18.75 -13.42
C ALA A 122 8.95 19.82 -13.06
N GLU A 123 8.99 20.27 -11.82
CA GLU A 123 9.96 21.27 -11.37
C GLU A 123 11.42 20.83 -11.47
N LYS A 124 11.69 19.55 -11.18
CA LYS A 124 13.05 19.01 -11.11
C LYS A 124 13.57 18.42 -12.40
N PHE A 125 12.69 17.74 -13.16
CA PHE A 125 13.10 16.87 -14.27
C PHE A 125 12.46 17.23 -15.61
N ALA A 126 11.34 17.99 -15.63
CA ALA A 126 10.74 18.40 -16.88
C ALA A 126 11.62 19.42 -17.62
N ALA A 127 11.61 19.31 -18.93
CA ALA A 127 12.27 20.30 -19.77
C ALA A 127 11.67 21.69 -19.55
N ARG A 128 12.48 22.70 -19.54
CA ARG A 128 12.01 24.08 -19.42
C ARG A 128 11.70 24.68 -20.79
N CYS A 129 10.61 25.42 -20.85
CA CYS A 129 10.21 26.14 -22.04
C CYS A 129 11.17 27.32 -22.27
N ALA A 130 11.76 27.42 -23.46
CA ALA A 130 12.66 28.51 -23.81
C ALA A 130 11.98 29.90 -23.83
N GLY A 131 10.64 29.94 -24.01
CA GLY A 131 9.90 31.20 -24.05
C GLY A 131 9.52 31.75 -22.66
N CYS A 132 9.10 30.89 -21.72
CA CYS A 132 8.61 31.34 -20.42
C CYS A 132 9.39 30.78 -19.22
N GLY A 133 10.38 29.91 -19.43
CA GLY A 133 11.20 29.31 -18.38
C GLY A 133 10.47 28.28 -17.48
N ARG A 134 9.18 28.06 -17.67
CA ARG A 134 8.38 27.12 -16.88
C ARG A 134 8.60 25.68 -17.34
N PRO A 135 8.43 24.68 -16.46
CA PRO A 135 8.52 23.28 -16.83
C PRO A 135 7.40 22.88 -17.82
N ILE A 136 7.75 22.06 -18.80
CA ILE A 136 6.81 21.53 -19.80
C ILE A 136 6.31 20.18 -19.30
N VAL A 137 5.04 20.11 -18.92
CA VAL A 137 4.39 18.88 -18.41
C VAL A 137 3.62 18.12 -19.48
N ASP A 138 3.31 18.78 -20.58
CA ASP A 138 2.56 18.22 -21.72
C ASP A 138 3.48 18.01 -22.93
N LYS A 139 2.89 17.89 -24.12
CA LYS A 139 3.62 17.78 -25.37
C LYS A 139 4.43 19.06 -25.66
N ALA A 140 5.75 18.90 -25.67
CA ALA A 140 6.66 19.98 -26.05
C ALA A 140 6.71 20.14 -27.57
N ILE A 141 6.79 21.37 -28.03
CA ILE A 141 7.25 21.68 -29.40
C ILE A 141 8.78 21.74 -29.36
N ILE A 142 9.43 20.98 -30.20
CA ILE A 142 10.89 21.00 -30.36
C ILE A 142 11.22 21.80 -31.61
N ALA A 143 11.81 22.95 -31.43
CA ALA A 143 12.24 23.83 -32.51
C ALA A 143 13.41 24.71 -32.07
N LEU A 144 14.29 25.07 -33.00
CA LEU A 144 15.46 25.89 -32.74
C LEU A 144 16.36 25.35 -31.60
N ASP A 145 16.59 24.03 -31.59
CA ASP A 145 17.35 23.31 -30.55
C ASP A 145 16.84 23.50 -29.11
N ALA A 146 15.59 23.94 -28.98
CA ALA A 146 14.96 24.18 -27.69
C ALA A 146 13.55 23.58 -27.61
N LYS A 147 13.03 23.46 -26.40
CA LYS A 147 11.68 22.96 -26.12
C LYS A 147 10.77 24.11 -25.70
N TRP A 148 9.55 24.10 -26.21
CA TRP A 148 8.58 25.16 -26.03
C TRP A 148 7.22 24.59 -25.65
N HIS A 149 6.45 25.33 -24.83
CA HIS A 149 5.02 25.09 -24.76
C HIS A 149 4.38 25.46 -26.10
N ARG A 150 3.30 24.80 -26.45
CA ARG A 150 2.54 25.08 -27.70
C ARG A 150 2.11 26.56 -27.77
N GLU A 151 1.73 27.13 -26.65
CA GLU A 151 1.29 28.53 -26.52
C GLU A 151 2.43 29.55 -26.56
N CYS A 152 3.65 29.11 -26.19
CA CYS A 152 4.84 29.96 -26.19
C CYS A 152 5.57 29.97 -27.53
N PHE A 153 5.27 29.00 -28.39
CA PHE A 153 5.87 28.93 -29.73
C PHE A 153 5.00 29.71 -30.73
N THR A 154 5.18 31.03 -30.79
CA THR A 154 4.43 31.94 -31.66
C THR A 154 5.35 32.67 -32.63
N CYS A 155 4.79 33.13 -33.75
CA CYS A 155 5.53 33.86 -34.81
C CYS A 155 6.32 35.09 -34.32
N LYS A 156 5.88 35.74 -33.24
CA LYS A 156 6.60 36.88 -32.64
C LYS A 156 7.96 36.51 -32.05
N GLN A 157 8.08 35.31 -31.49
CA GLN A 157 9.34 34.85 -30.87
C GLN A 157 10.32 34.27 -31.90
N LEU A 158 9.83 33.77 -33.03
CA LEU A 158 10.67 33.40 -34.16
C LEU A 158 11.40 34.62 -34.76
N ALA A 159 10.74 35.77 -34.76
CA ALA A 159 11.34 37.02 -35.30
C ALA A 159 12.45 37.59 -34.40
N THR A 160 12.46 37.33 -33.08
CA THR A 160 13.50 37.78 -32.15
C THR A 160 14.73 36.86 -32.14
N SER A 161 14.57 35.59 -32.44
CA SER A 161 15.69 34.63 -32.50
C SER A 161 16.52 34.70 -33.79
N LEU A 162 16.00 35.37 -34.81
CA LEU A 162 16.70 35.55 -36.13
C LEU A 162 17.56 36.83 -36.21
N LYS A 163 17.72 37.54 -35.09
CA LYS A 163 18.50 38.79 -35.03
C LYS A 163 19.85 38.67 -34.27
N HIS A 164 20.44 37.48 -34.27
CA HIS A 164 21.83 37.32 -33.85
C HIS A 164 22.61 36.51 -34.86
#